data_806a5a17b6d0eaf5e24e5364d4522998
#
_entry.id   806a5a17b6d0eaf5e24e5364d4522998
#
_cell.length_a   1.000
_cell.length_b   1.000
_cell.length_c   1.000
_cell.angle_alpha   90.00
_cell.angle_beta   90.00
_cell.angle_gamma   90.00
#
_symmetry.space_group_name_H-M   'P 1'
#
loop_
_entity.id
_entity.type
_entity.pdbx_description
1 polymer ?
#
loop_
_entity_poly.entity_id
_entity_poly.type
_entity_poly.pdbx_seq_one_letter_code
_entity_poly.pdbx_strand_id
1 'polypeptide(L)'
;HGLLFDSKKFNLLMQDEKIDIIVWVTRGYSNAIRNPEMYGWVDTNGNQIKKVSVKKPLKNPCTDPLVIGTFTFKSAEMFKNSADRLIKRDYRVNGELYVDSCINDAVSLGYRCIIFEVDHYLCWGTPNELRTFEYWQSCFHKWESHPYSWDKDKWAFPKDRNPPTSLSKLELNDI
;
A
#
# COMPACT_ATOMS: atom_id res chain seq x y z
N HIS A 1 -3.77 1.79 7.01
CA HIS A 1 -4.26 2.01 5.65
C HIS A 1 -5.68 1.47 5.50
N GLY A 2 -6.52 2.11 4.68
CA GLY A 2 -7.83 1.63 4.28
C GLY A 2 -7.78 1.06 2.86
N LEU A 3 -8.42 -0.09 2.63
CA LEU A 3 -8.45 -0.75 1.33
C LEU A 3 -9.89 -1.12 0.97
N LEU A 4 -10.29 -0.83 -0.27
CA LEU A 4 -11.48 -1.43 -0.88
C LEU A 4 -11.03 -2.27 -2.06
N PHE A 5 -11.53 -3.50 -2.16
CA PHE A 5 -11.15 -4.44 -3.21
C PHE A 5 -12.26 -5.47 -3.47
N ASP A 6 -12.27 -6.04 -4.65
CA ASP A 6 -13.15 -7.15 -5.02
C ASP A 6 -12.69 -8.45 -4.36
N SER A 7 -13.38 -8.83 -3.29
CA SER A 7 -13.08 -10.06 -2.55
C SER A 7 -13.30 -11.34 -3.38
N LYS A 8 -14.22 -11.32 -4.35
CA LYS A 8 -14.47 -12.48 -5.23
C LYS A 8 -13.27 -12.68 -6.16
N LYS A 9 -12.79 -11.60 -6.77
CA LYS A 9 -11.58 -11.61 -7.62
C LYS A 9 -10.36 -12.07 -6.83
N PHE A 10 -10.17 -11.57 -5.60
CA PHE A 10 -9.08 -12.00 -4.73
C PHE A 10 -9.17 -13.50 -4.39
N ASN A 11 -10.36 -13.99 -4.03
CA ASN A 11 -10.56 -15.40 -3.70
C ASN A 11 -10.28 -16.32 -4.89
N LEU A 12 -10.61 -15.92 -6.10
CA LEU A 12 -10.25 -16.68 -7.31
C LEU A 12 -8.73 -16.79 -7.49
N LEU A 13 -7.98 -15.71 -7.23
CA LEU A 13 -6.52 -15.75 -7.27
C LEU A 13 -5.92 -16.64 -6.18
N MET A 14 -6.54 -16.67 -5.00
CA MET A 14 -6.11 -17.55 -3.91
C MET A 14 -6.32 -19.05 -4.23
N GLN A 15 -7.32 -19.37 -5.04
CA GLN A 15 -7.61 -20.74 -5.48
C GLN A 15 -6.71 -21.21 -6.64
N ASP A 16 -6.08 -20.28 -7.38
CA ASP A 16 -5.18 -20.64 -8.47
C ASP A 16 -3.85 -21.20 -7.91
N GLU A 17 -3.69 -22.52 -7.94
CA GLU A 17 -2.50 -23.23 -7.44
C GLU A 17 -1.19 -22.79 -8.10
N LYS A 18 -1.25 -22.15 -9.26
CA LYS A 18 -0.06 -21.64 -9.96
C LYS A 18 0.48 -20.34 -9.37
N ILE A 19 -0.28 -19.66 -8.51
CA ILE A 19 0.13 -18.40 -7.90
C ILE A 19 0.70 -18.71 -6.51
N ASP A 20 1.87 -18.18 -6.21
CA ASP A 20 2.55 -18.37 -4.92
C ASP A 20 2.42 -17.13 -4.04
N ILE A 21 2.58 -15.93 -4.64
CA ILE A 21 2.65 -14.66 -3.91
C ILE A 21 1.82 -13.61 -4.66
N ILE A 22 1.07 -12.81 -3.91
CA ILE A 22 0.31 -11.68 -4.42
C ILE A 22 0.82 -10.40 -3.75
N VAL A 23 1.24 -9.43 -4.55
CA VAL A 23 1.61 -8.08 -4.11
C VAL A 23 0.44 -7.16 -4.38
N TRP A 24 -0.06 -6.52 -3.34
CA TRP A 24 -1.18 -5.61 -3.45
C TRP A 24 -0.70 -4.25 -3.90
N VAL A 25 -1.37 -3.69 -4.90
CA VAL A 25 -0.96 -2.46 -5.57
C VAL A 25 -2.13 -1.51 -5.80
N THR A 26 -1.80 -0.26 -6.00
CA THR A 26 -2.71 0.76 -6.55
C THR A 26 -2.02 1.50 -7.69
N ARG A 27 -2.77 2.32 -8.45
CA ARG A 27 -2.22 3.17 -9.51
C ARG A 27 -2.76 4.59 -9.36
N GLY A 28 -2.04 5.56 -9.92
CA GLY A 28 -2.49 6.95 -9.95
C GLY A 28 -2.63 7.60 -8.58
N TYR A 29 -1.95 7.09 -7.55
CA TYR A 29 -1.99 7.67 -6.20
C TYR A 29 -1.27 9.02 -6.18
N SER A 30 -2.00 10.10 -5.91
CA SER A 30 -1.52 11.47 -6.09
C SER A 30 -0.28 11.82 -5.27
N ASN A 31 -0.16 11.29 -4.04
CA ASN A 31 1.03 11.54 -3.20
C ASN A 31 2.26 10.82 -3.75
N ALA A 32 2.10 9.62 -4.32
CA ALA A 32 3.19 8.90 -4.96
C ALA A 32 3.64 9.55 -6.28
N ILE A 33 2.73 10.22 -6.98
CA ILE A 33 3.10 10.99 -8.18
C ILE A 33 3.96 12.20 -7.81
N ARG A 34 3.67 12.85 -6.67
CA ARG A 34 4.45 14.01 -6.17
C ARG A 34 5.80 13.60 -5.57
N ASN A 35 5.83 12.48 -4.85
CA ASN A 35 7.01 12.01 -4.11
C ASN A 35 7.32 10.54 -4.43
N PRO A 36 7.68 10.22 -5.69
CA PRO A 36 7.76 8.85 -6.16
C PRO A 36 8.85 8.01 -5.48
N GLU A 37 9.89 8.66 -4.92
CA GLU A 37 10.97 8.00 -4.18
C GLU A 37 10.54 7.49 -2.79
N MET A 38 9.38 7.87 -2.30
CA MET A 38 8.88 7.40 -1.01
C MET A 38 8.29 6.00 -1.07
N TYR A 39 8.06 5.46 -2.26
CA TYR A 39 7.26 4.26 -2.47
C TYR A 39 8.02 3.14 -3.18
N GLY A 40 7.43 1.94 -3.14
CA GLY A 40 7.85 0.78 -3.93
C GLY A 40 7.02 0.68 -5.22
N TRP A 41 7.67 0.30 -6.32
CA TRP A 41 7.08 0.22 -7.66
C TRP A 41 7.24 -1.17 -8.25
N VAL A 42 6.29 -1.65 -9.02
CA VAL A 42 6.31 -2.99 -9.57
C VAL A 42 6.41 -2.99 -11.10
N ASP A 43 7.48 -3.55 -11.62
CA ASP A 43 7.61 -3.85 -13.06
C ASP A 43 6.94 -5.19 -13.34
N THR A 44 6.02 -5.20 -14.31
CA THR A 44 5.20 -6.37 -14.63
C THR A 44 5.19 -6.73 -16.11
N ASN A 45 4.81 -7.95 -16.40
CA ASN A 45 4.35 -8.40 -17.71
C ASN A 45 2.92 -8.93 -17.55
N GLY A 46 1.94 -8.16 -18.01
CA GLY A 46 0.55 -8.35 -17.59
C GLY A 46 0.45 -8.24 -16.06
N ASN A 47 -0.09 -9.27 -15.40
CA ASN A 47 -0.17 -9.30 -13.93
C ASN A 47 1.06 -9.93 -13.26
N GLN A 48 1.94 -10.58 -14.01
CA GLN A 48 3.12 -11.26 -13.45
C GLN A 48 4.22 -10.25 -13.12
N ILE A 49 4.77 -10.36 -11.92
CA ILE A 49 5.84 -9.49 -11.44
C ILE A 49 7.16 -9.94 -12.05
N LYS A 50 7.89 -8.99 -12.64
CA LYS A 50 9.29 -9.16 -13.06
C LYS A 50 10.23 -8.69 -11.96
N LYS A 51 9.94 -7.53 -11.37
CA LYS A 51 10.80 -6.89 -10.39
C LYS A 51 10.02 -5.88 -9.56
N VAL A 52 10.41 -5.73 -8.30
CA VAL A 52 10.00 -4.62 -7.43
C VAL A 52 11.17 -3.64 -7.30
N SER A 53 10.90 -2.35 -7.52
CA SER A 53 11.84 -1.25 -7.38
C SER A 53 11.51 -0.47 -6.11
N VAL A 54 12.33 -0.62 -5.07
CA VAL A 54 12.09 0.01 -3.76
C VAL A 54 12.70 1.41 -3.75
N LYS A 55 11.89 2.41 -3.38
CA LYS A 55 12.31 3.82 -3.29
C LYS A 55 12.90 4.41 -4.58
N LYS A 56 12.62 3.78 -5.71
CA LYS A 56 13.07 4.24 -7.02
C LYS A 56 11.93 4.07 -8.03
N PRO A 57 11.35 5.16 -8.54
CA PRO A 57 10.24 5.10 -9.47
C PRO A 57 10.62 4.42 -10.79
N LEU A 58 9.63 3.86 -11.46
CA LEU A 58 9.74 3.38 -12.83
C LEU A 58 9.56 4.54 -13.82
N LYS A 59 9.17 4.22 -15.05
CA LYS A 59 9.11 5.23 -16.13
C LYS A 59 7.92 6.18 -16.00
N ASN A 60 6.80 5.72 -15.47
CA ASN A 60 5.57 6.51 -15.41
C ASN A 60 4.81 6.32 -14.09
N PRO A 61 5.14 7.08 -13.04
CA PRO A 61 4.49 7.00 -11.74
C PRO A 61 2.96 7.20 -11.76
N CYS A 62 2.42 7.82 -12.83
CA CYS A 62 0.97 7.98 -12.98
C CYS A 62 0.24 6.67 -13.28
N THR A 63 0.92 5.71 -13.90
CA THR A 63 0.30 4.45 -14.37
C THR A 63 1.00 3.20 -13.87
N ASP A 64 2.23 3.32 -13.38
CA ASP A 64 2.98 2.18 -12.85
C ASP A 64 2.35 1.68 -11.55
N PRO A 65 2.31 0.36 -11.30
CA PRO A 65 1.78 -0.17 -10.06
C PRO A 65 2.63 0.21 -8.85
N LEU A 66 1.98 0.77 -7.85
CA LEU A 66 2.54 1.18 -6.56
C LEU A 66 2.27 0.11 -5.51
N VAL A 67 3.29 -0.33 -4.77
CA VAL A 67 3.14 -1.24 -3.63
C VAL A 67 2.47 -0.49 -2.46
N ILE A 68 1.38 -1.07 -1.94
CA ILE A 68 0.64 -0.47 -0.81
C ILE A 68 1.01 -1.06 0.55
N GLY A 69 2.10 -1.82 0.62
CA GLY A 69 2.60 -2.43 1.86
C GLY A 69 1.84 -3.69 2.31
N THR A 70 0.97 -4.25 1.46
CA THR A 70 0.23 -5.48 1.72
C THR A 70 0.73 -6.59 0.80
N PHE A 71 1.01 -7.76 1.39
CA PHE A 71 1.54 -8.92 0.69
C PHE A 71 0.79 -10.17 1.13
N THR A 72 0.52 -11.08 0.19
CA THR A 72 -0.05 -12.39 0.48
C THR A 72 0.90 -13.46 0.00
N PHE A 73 1.41 -14.25 0.93
CA PHE A 73 2.18 -15.45 0.66
C PHE A 73 1.28 -16.66 0.92
N LYS A 74 1.17 -17.59 -0.02
CA LYS A 74 0.31 -18.77 0.17
C LYS A 74 0.82 -19.71 1.26
N SER A 75 2.11 -19.64 1.60
CA SER A 75 2.65 -20.32 2.77
C SER A 75 3.66 -19.44 3.51
N ALA A 76 3.80 -19.65 4.81
CA ALA A 76 4.80 -18.98 5.64
C ALA A 76 6.24 -19.35 5.19
N GLU A 77 6.43 -20.54 4.65
CA GLU A 77 7.71 -21.01 4.14
C GLU A 77 8.19 -20.16 2.95
N MET A 78 7.29 -19.80 2.03
CA MET A 78 7.62 -18.94 0.88
C MET A 78 8.14 -17.57 1.35
N PHE A 79 7.49 -16.99 2.37
CA PHE A 79 7.96 -15.74 2.97
C PHE A 79 9.34 -15.93 3.61
N LYS A 80 9.49 -16.97 4.44
CA LYS A 80 10.75 -17.26 5.14
C LYS A 80 11.91 -17.43 4.15
N ASN A 81 11.75 -18.27 3.12
CA ASN A 81 12.78 -18.51 2.13
C ASN A 81 13.21 -17.23 1.39
N SER A 82 12.23 -16.37 1.05
CA SER A 82 12.49 -15.10 0.39
C SER A 82 13.20 -14.11 1.32
N ALA A 83 12.77 -14.04 2.59
CA ALA A 83 13.37 -13.17 3.60
C ALA A 83 14.78 -13.62 3.97
N ASP A 84 15.02 -14.92 4.18
CA ASP A 84 16.34 -15.47 4.49
C ASP A 84 17.34 -15.18 3.36
N ARG A 85 16.87 -15.27 2.10
CA ARG A 85 17.71 -14.92 0.94
C ARG A 85 18.04 -13.44 0.91
N LEU A 86 17.06 -12.55 1.17
CA LEU A 86 17.26 -11.11 1.25
C LEU A 86 18.27 -10.77 2.34
N ILE A 87 18.11 -11.32 3.55
CA ILE A 87 18.99 -11.11 4.69
C ILE A 87 20.41 -11.60 4.34
N LYS A 88 20.54 -12.80 3.78
CA LYS A 88 21.84 -13.38 3.42
C LYS A 88 22.63 -12.54 2.41
N ARG A 89 21.95 -11.91 1.45
CA ARG A 89 22.61 -11.03 0.46
C ARG A 89 22.75 -9.58 0.94
N ASP A 90 22.17 -9.24 2.09
CA ASP A 90 22.23 -7.93 2.76
C ASP A 90 21.91 -6.75 1.83
N TYR A 91 20.87 -6.91 0.97
CA TYR A 91 20.47 -5.86 0.05
C TYR A 91 19.63 -4.81 0.76
N ARG A 92 20.26 -3.72 1.12
CA ARG A 92 19.65 -2.60 1.83
C ARG A 92 19.32 -1.44 0.89
N VAL A 93 18.20 -0.79 1.14
CA VAL A 93 17.82 0.47 0.52
C VAL A 93 17.74 1.50 1.65
N ASN A 94 18.47 2.61 1.55
CA ASN A 94 18.59 3.62 2.62
C ASN A 94 18.99 3.01 3.99
N GLY A 95 19.83 1.97 3.99
CA GLY A 95 20.27 1.28 5.20
C GLY A 95 19.30 0.25 5.78
N GLU A 96 18.12 0.07 5.18
CA GLU A 96 17.06 -0.81 5.68
C GLU A 96 16.77 -1.98 4.75
N LEU A 97 16.27 -3.09 5.33
CA LEU A 97 15.72 -4.22 4.58
C LEU A 97 14.20 -4.03 4.44
N TYR A 98 13.71 -4.04 3.23
CA TYR A 98 12.28 -3.88 2.93
C TYR A 98 11.64 -5.21 2.51
N VAL A 99 10.41 -5.46 2.96
CA VAL A 99 9.61 -6.61 2.49
C VAL A 99 9.39 -6.57 0.98
N ASP A 100 9.25 -5.38 0.41
CA ASP A 100 9.17 -5.16 -1.04
C ASP A 100 10.37 -5.81 -1.76
N SER A 101 11.57 -5.74 -1.17
CA SER A 101 12.79 -6.35 -1.73
C SER A 101 12.73 -7.88 -1.70
N CYS A 102 12.02 -8.49 -0.73
CA CYS A 102 11.84 -9.96 -0.66
C CYS A 102 11.14 -10.51 -1.91
N ILE A 103 10.30 -9.71 -2.57
CA ILE A 103 9.60 -10.15 -3.78
C ILE A 103 10.58 -10.42 -4.92
N ASN A 104 11.68 -9.65 -5.01
CA ASN A 104 12.74 -9.93 -6.00
C ASN A 104 13.44 -11.26 -5.71
N ASP A 105 13.62 -11.57 -4.43
CA ASP A 105 14.19 -12.85 -4.00
C ASP A 105 13.22 -13.99 -4.25
N ALA A 106 11.92 -13.78 -4.02
CA ALA A 106 10.87 -14.75 -4.35
C ALA A 106 10.84 -15.08 -5.84
N VAL A 107 10.87 -14.06 -6.71
CA VAL A 107 10.95 -14.24 -8.17
C VAL A 107 12.21 -15.03 -8.55
N SER A 108 13.36 -14.72 -7.92
CA SER A 108 14.63 -15.43 -8.16
C SER A 108 14.63 -16.88 -7.67
N LEU A 109 13.77 -17.22 -6.71
CA LEU A 109 13.53 -18.58 -6.22
C LEU A 109 12.56 -19.36 -7.11
N GLY A 110 12.00 -18.73 -8.14
CA GLY A 110 11.06 -19.34 -9.08
C GLY A 110 9.60 -19.25 -8.64
N TYR A 111 9.28 -18.53 -7.55
CA TYR A 111 7.90 -18.32 -7.14
C TYR A 111 7.15 -17.45 -8.15
N ARG A 112 5.92 -17.84 -8.45
CA ARG A 112 5.04 -17.05 -9.32
C ARG A 112 4.40 -15.93 -8.52
N CYS A 113 4.97 -14.74 -8.67
CA CYS A 113 4.50 -13.51 -8.04
C CYS A 113 3.61 -12.73 -9.01
N ILE A 114 2.45 -12.29 -8.56
CA ILE A 114 1.52 -11.47 -9.34
C ILE A 114 1.13 -10.21 -8.56
N ILE A 115 0.62 -9.21 -9.28
CA ILE A 115 -0.04 -8.07 -8.66
C ILE A 115 -1.54 -8.31 -8.48
N PHE A 116 -2.10 -7.73 -7.43
CA PHE A 116 -3.53 -7.55 -7.22
C PHE A 116 -3.81 -6.08 -6.98
N GLU A 117 -4.51 -5.45 -7.92
CA GLU A 117 -4.85 -4.03 -7.84
C GLU A 117 -6.12 -3.84 -7.01
N VAL A 118 -6.06 -2.95 -6.02
CA VAL A 118 -7.20 -2.57 -5.18
C VAL A 118 -8.05 -1.50 -5.87
N ASP A 119 -9.36 -1.49 -5.60
CA ASP A 119 -10.28 -0.51 -6.17
C ASP A 119 -10.05 0.88 -5.58
N HIS A 120 -9.79 0.95 -4.25
CA HIS A 120 -9.45 2.19 -3.56
C HIS A 120 -8.38 1.96 -2.49
N TYR A 121 -7.51 2.95 -2.36
CA TYR A 121 -6.44 2.98 -1.36
C TYR A 121 -6.46 4.29 -0.57
N LEU A 122 -6.50 4.17 0.75
CA LEU A 122 -6.37 5.29 1.68
C LEU A 122 -5.11 5.08 2.51
N CYS A 123 -4.15 5.97 2.34
CA CYS A 123 -2.92 5.96 3.12
C CYS A 123 -3.05 6.80 4.39
N TRP A 124 -2.57 6.26 5.49
CA TRP A 124 -2.38 6.96 6.77
C TRP A 124 -0.95 6.79 7.26
N GLY A 125 -0.02 6.65 6.31
CA GLY A 125 1.39 6.39 6.58
C GLY A 125 2.17 7.61 7.05
N THR A 126 1.65 8.81 6.79
CA THR A 126 2.22 10.06 7.28
C THR A 126 1.23 10.83 8.16
N PRO A 127 1.71 11.69 9.08
CA PRO A 127 0.84 12.55 9.87
C PRO A 127 -0.10 13.42 9.03
N ASN A 128 0.37 13.92 7.88
CA ASN A 128 -0.43 14.73 6.98
C ASN A 128 -1.56 13.93 6.30
N GLU A 129 -1.30 12.71 5.87
CA GLU A 129 -2.34 11.84 5.28
C GLU A 129 -3.42 11.51 6.32
N LEU A 130 -3.02 11.21 7.56
CA LEU A 130 -3.96 10.98 8.65
C LEU A 130 -4.79 12.23 8.93
N ARG A 131 -4.17 13.41 9.08
CA ARG A 131 -4.87 14.69 9.30
C ARG A 131 -5.84 15.04 8.17
N THR A 132 -5.46 14.76 6.92
CA THR A 132 -6.33 14.95 5.76
C THR A 132 -7.58 14.06 5.86
N PHE A 133 -7.40 12.80 6.22
CA PHE A 133 -8.50 11.87 6.42
C PHE A 133 -9.43 12.33 7.55
N GLU A 134 -8.87 12.71 8.70
CA GLU A 134 -9.59 13.24 9.86
C GLU A 134 -10.37 14.51 9.52
N TYR A 135 -9.80 15.38 8.69
CA TYR A 135 -10.49 16.57 8.21
C TYR A 135 -11.73 16.22 7.39
N TRP A 136 -11.64 15.27 6.46
CA TRP A 136 -12.78 14.84 5.68
C TRP A 136 -13.84 14.13 6.51
N GLN A 137 -13.45 13.32 7.49
CA GLN A 137 -14.40 12.77 8.47
C GLN A 137 -15.18 13.90 9.19
N SER A 138 -14.47 14.97 9.61
CA SER A 138 -15.09 16.13 10.21
C SER A 138 -16.08 16.83 9.27
N CYS A 139 -15.71 16.98 8.00
CA CYS A 139 -16.60 17.59 7.00
C CYS A 139 -17.86 16.75 6.80
N PHE A 140 -17.74 15.46 6.65
CA PHE A 140 -18.89 14.57 6.46
C PHE A 140 -19.80 14.50 7.69
N HIS A 141 -19.23 14.51 8.90
CA HIS A 141 -20.01 14.55 10.14
C HIS A 141 -20.86 15.84 10.24
N LYS A 142 -20.31 16.97 9.83
CA LYS A 142 -20.99 18.27 9.86
C LYS A 142 -21.99 18.48 8.72
N TRP A 143 -21.93 17.64 7.71
CA TRP A 143 -22.82 17.74 6.56
C TRP A 143 -24.14 17.02 6.85
N GLU A 144 -25.21 17.81 7.10
CA GLU A 144 -26.51 17.29 7.52
C GLU A 144 -27.14 16.24 6.59
N SER A 145 -26.85 16.33 5.29
CA SER A 145 -27.34 15.36 4.29
C SER A 145 -26.50 14.10 4.17
N HIS A 146 -25.35 13.99 4.88
CA HIS A 146 -24.48 12.84 4.80
C HIS A 146 -24.77 11.85 5.93
N PRO A 147 -24.88 10.53 5.66
CA PRO A 147 -25.23 9.52 6.67
C PRO A 147 -24.12 9.26 7.70
N TYR A 148 -22.90 9.73 7.48
CA TYR A 148 -21.79 9.55 8.40
C TYR A 148 -21.95 10.40 9.67
N SER A 149 -21.77 9.78 10.83
CA SER A 149 -21.74 10.46 12.12
C SER A 149 -20.66 9.86 13.02
N TRP A 150 -19.83 10.69 13.62
CA TRP A 150 -18.78 10.23 14.57
C TRP A 150 -19.35 9.48 15.76
N ASP A 151 -20.51 9.89 16.25
CA ASP A 151 -21.12 9.28 17.44
C ASP A 151 -21.49 7.82 17.19
N LYS A 152 -21.64 7.43 15.93
CA LYS A 152 -21.97 6.07 15.48
C LYS A 152 -20.75 5.30 14.98
N ASP A 153 -19.66 5.98 14.67
CA ASP A 153 -18.43 5.36 14.21
C ASP A 153 -17.56 4.95 15.40
N LYS A 154 -17.48 3.65 15.66
CA LYS A 154 -16.69 3.09 16.77
C LYS A 154 -15.19 3.33 16.63
N TRP A 155 -14.73 3.64 15.41
CA TRP A 155 -13.32 3.79 15.06
C TRP A 155 -12.94 5.25 14.80
N ALA A 156 -13.93 6.16 14.79
CA ALA A 156 -13.64 7.59 14.77
C ALA A 156 -12.98 7.98 16.09
N PHE A 157 -12.16 8.96 16.02
CA PHE A 157 -11.37 9.60 17.07
C PHE A 157 -11.56 9.14 18.51
N PRO A 158 -10.49 9.05 19.31
CA PRO A 158 -10.60 9.15 20.77
C PRO A 158 -11.41 10.41 21.12
N LYS A 159 -12.37 10.27 22.04
CA LYS A 159 -13.31 11.34 22.45
C LYS A 159 -12.64 12.64 22.93
N ASP A 160 -11.36 12.58 23.25
CA ASP A 160 -10.49 13.66 23.72
C ASP A 160 -9.72 14.38 22.60
N ARG A 161 -9.84 13.95 21.36
CA ARG A 161 -9.20 14.56 20.20
C ARG A 161 -10.17 15.43 19.41
N ASN A 162 -9.87 16.73 19.37
CA ASN A 162 -10.55 17.62 18.44
C ASN A 162 -10.06 17.34 17.01
N PRO A 163 -10.96 17.04 16.05
CA PRO A 163 -10.57 16.86 14.67
C PRO A 163 -9.96 18.14 14.09
N PRO A 164 -9.11 18.04 13.09
CA PRO A 164 -8.59 19.20 12.39
C PRO A 164 -9.74 19.97 11.73
N THR A 165 -9.78 21.26 11.95
CA THR A 165 -10.80 22.17 11.40
C THR A 165 -10.38 22.77 10.06
N SER A 166 -9.13 22.59 9.66
CA SER A 166 -8.55 23.15 8.44
C SER A 166 -7.36 22.34 7.96
N LEU A 167 -7.21 22.21 6.65
CA LEU A 167 -6.03 21.64 6.00
C LEU A 167 -4.78 22.56 6.09
N SER A 168 -4.96 23.84 6.47
CA SER A 168 -3.84 24.76 6.63
C SER A 168 -2.89 24.41 7.78
N LYS A 169 -3.29 23.47 8.66
CA LYS A 169 -2.44 22.95 9.75
C LYS A 169 -1.60 21.75 9.31
N LEU A 170 -1.66 21.35 8.05
CA LEU A 170 -0.76 20.34 7.52
C LEU A 170 0.66 20.94 7.45
N GLU A 171 1.62 20.23 8.00
CA GLU A 171 3.03 20.63 7.94
C GLU A 171 3.58 20.38 6.55
N LEU A 172 4.15 21.41 5.92
CA LEU A 172 4.69 21.34 4.55
C LEU A 172 5.92 20.41 4.43
N ASN A 173 6.56 20.10 5.55
CA ASN A 173 7.78 19.29 5.61
C ASN A 173 7.53 17.78 5.44
N ASP A 174 6.26 17.35 5.43
CA ASP A 174 5.87 15.94 5.26
C ASP A 174 5.30 15.66 3.85
N ILE A 175 5.50 16.59 2.91
CA ILE A 175 5.03 16.47 1.52
C ILE A 175 6.19 16.10 0.60
#